data_e9ea630b304cfe9bcd5ec49f86750e76
#
_entry.id   e9ea630b304cfe9bcd5ec49f86750e76
#
_cell.length_a   1.000
_cell.length_b   1.000
_cell.length_c   1.000
_cell.angle_alpha   90.00
_cell.angle_beta   90.00
_cell.angle_gamma   90.00
#
_symmetry.space_group_name_H-M   'P 1'
#
loop_
_entity.id
_entity.type
_entity.pdbx_description
1 polymer ?
#
loop_
_entity_poly.entity_id
_entity_poly.type
_entity_poly.pdbx_seq_one_letter_code
_entity_poly.pdbx_strand_id
1 'polypeptide(L)'
;AVNKNVIYLLCDEDMRKSSFSIELARSAGMRINTQRLAREKIMQVIDYIAELDDPLLVFDEGDKLTDNLLYYFITIYNHLKGKAGIVFLSTNYMHRRMEKGLRNGWKGYDELESRIGRRFYEAEEPTANDVYAICKANGISDQKVISGIVKDASQCDFDLRRVERKIKAVMRKTPIK
;
A
#
# COMPACT_ATOMS: atom_id res chain seq x y z
N ALA A 1 4.96 -17.30 9.54
CA ALA A 1 3.80 -17.65 8.74
C ALA A 1 3.39 -16.40 7.96
N VAL A 2 3.32 -16.48 6.63
CA VAL A 2 2.78 -15.40 5.81
C VAL A 2 1.28 -15.34 6.11
N ASN A 3 0.78 -14.19 6.57
CA ASN A 3 -0.65 -14.01 6.79
C ASN A 3 -1.36 -14.20 5.45
N LYS A 4 -2.24 -15.20 5.36
CA LYS A 4 -2.92 -15.58 4.11
C LYS A 4 -4.02 -14.59 3.71
N ASN A 5 -4.42 -13.71 4.63
CA ASN A 5 -5.53 -12.78 4.46
C ASN A 5 -5.07 -11.32 4.29
N VAL A 6 -3.93 -11.12 3.62
CA VAL A 6 -3.49 -9.78 3.23
C VAL A 6 -4.20 -9.37 1.95
N ILE A 7 -5.00 -8.33 2.04
CA ILE A 7 -5.76 -7.73 0.94
C ILE A 7 -5.04 -6.44 0.54
N TYR A 8 -4.31 -6.49 -0.56
CA TYR A 8 -3.52 -5.35 -1.07
C TYR A 8 -4.26 -4.66 -2.20
N LEU A 9 -4.44 -3.35 -2.08
CA LEU A 9 -5.03 -2.49 -3.09
C LEU A 9 -4.08 -1.35 -3.43
N LEU A 10 -3.64 -1.29 -4.69
CA LEU A 10 -2.95 -0.13 -5.23
C LEU A 10 -3.99 0.93 -5.61
N CYS A 11 -3.92 2.09 -4.97
CA CYS A 11 -4.85 3.19 -5.19
C CYS A 11 -4.42 4.05 -6.39
N ASP A 12 -5.39 4.64 -7.09
CA ASP A 12 -5.15 5.60 -8.17
C ASP A 12 -6.11 6.80 -8.10
N GLU A 13 -5.77 7.86 -8.84
CA GLU A 13 -6.52 9.13 -8.83
C GLU A 13 -7.89 9.03 -9.51
N ASP A 14 -8.08 8.06 -10.41
CA ASP A 14 -9.32 7.88 -11.16
C ASP A 14 -10.32 6.99 -10.43
N MET A 15 -9.94 6.40 -9.32
CA MET A 15 -10.85 5.57 -8.52
C MET A 15 -12.09 6.35 -8.09
N ARG A 16 -13.23 5.71 -8.26
CA ARG A 16 -14.54 6.14 -7.76
C ARG A 16 -15.11 5.07 -6.84
N LYS A 17 -16.11 5.42 -6.04
CA LYS A 17 -16.69 4.48 -5.05
C LYS A 17 -17.03 3.10 -5.61
N SER A 18 -17.50 3.06 -6.85
CA SER A 18 -17.86 1.79 -7.50
C SER A 18 -16.62 0.99 -7.91
N SER A 19 -15.66 1.62 -8.61
CA SER A 19 -14.41 0.94 -9.02
C SER A 19 -13.57 0.52 -7.81
N PHE A 20 -13.45 1.38 -6.80
CA PHE A 20 -12.78 1.06 -5.55
C PHE A 20 -13.35 -0.21 -4.89
N SER A 21 -14.70 -0.32 -4.79
CA SER A 21 -15.33 -1.51 -4.20
C SER A 21 -15.09 -2.77 -5.03
N ILE A 22 -15.04 -2.65 -6.37
CA ILE A 22 -14.76 -3.77 -7.27
C ILE A 22 -13.31 -4.22 -7.15
N GLU A 23 -12.37 -3.28 -7.14
CA GLU A 23 -10.93 -3.61 -7.00
C GLU A 23 -10.63 -4.20 -5.61
N LEU A 24 -11.26 -3.67 -4.55
CA LEU A 24 -11.11 -4.23 -3.21
C LEU A 24 -11.66 -5.66 -3.13
N ALA A 25 -12.82 -5.92 -3.75
CA ALA A 25 -13.38 -7.27 -3.85
C ALA A 25 -12.43 -8.21 -4.60
N ARG A 26 -11.87 -7.76 -5.73
CA ARG A 26 -10.90 -8.54 -6.52
C ARG A 26 -9.64 -8.86 -5.70
N SER A 27 -9.10 -7.88 -4.99
CA SER A 27 -7.93 -8.06 -4.12
C SER A 27 -8.21 -9.04 -2.97
N ALA A 28 -9.45 -9.07 -2.48
CA ALA A 28 -9.91 -10.04 -1.47
C ALA A 28 -10.22 -11.45 -2.04
N GLY A 29 -10.07 -11.65 -3.36
CA GLY A 29 -10.44 -12.90 -4.02
C GLY A 29 -11.97 -13.13 -4.14
N MET A 30 -12.76 -12.10 -3.90
CA MET A 30 -14.21 -12.15 -3.92
C MET A 30 -14.78 -11.82 -5.31
N ARG A 31 -15.78 -12.56 -5.75
CA ARG A 31 -16.61 -12.19 -6.92
C ARG A 31 -17.76 -11.29 -6.47
N ILE A 32 -17.94 -10.18 -7.14
CA ILE A 32 -18.98 -9.18 -6.82
C ILE A 32 -19.86 -8.89 -8.04
N ASN A 33 -21.15 -8.67 -7.80
CA ASN A 33 -22.04 -8.21 -8.86
C ASN A 33 -21.79 -6.71 -9.16
N THR A 34 -21.22 -6.44 -10.33
CA THR A 34 -20.83 -5.08 -10.75
C THR A 34 -22.03 -4.16 -11.05
N GLN A 35 -23.23 -4.69 -11.24
CA GLN A 35 -24.45 -3.93 -11.54
C GLN A 35 -25.10 -3.31 -10.29
N ARG A 36 -24.69 -3.72 -9.10
CA ARG A 36 -25.22 -3.15 -7.84
C ARG A 36 -24.76 -1.72 -7.60
N LEU A 37 -25.47 -1.01 -6.73
CA LEU A 37 -25.07 0.33 -6.28
C LEU A 37 -23.72 0.28 -5.53
N ALA A 38 -22.96 1.36 -5.61
CA ALA A 38 -21.63 1.43 -4.97
C ALA A 38 -21.68 1.12 -3.46
N ARG A 39 -22.74 1.56 -2.77
CA ARG A 39 -22.96 1.26 -1.35
C ARG A 39 -23.17 -0.23 -1.09
N GLU A 40 -23.95 -0.89 -1.92
CA GLU A 40 -24.20 -2.34 -1.76
C GLU A 40 -22.94 -3.14 -2.01
N LYS A 41 -22.15 -2.73 -3.02
CA LYS A 41 -20.86 -3.37 -3.31
C LYS A 41 -19.91 -3.29 -2.12
N ILE A 42 -19.70 -2.11 -1.56
CA ILE A 42 -18.74 -1.97 -0.46
C ILE A 42 -19.22 -2.72 0.79
N MET A 43 -20.52 -2.74 1.07
CA MET A 43 -21.05 -3.50 2.20
C MET A 43 -20.81 -5.00 2.04
N GLN A 44 -21.06 -5.56 0.85
CA GLN A 44 -20.76 -6.97 0.57
C GLN A 44 -19.27 -7.30 0.76
N VAL A 45 -18.38 -6.39 0.34
CA VAL A 45 -16.93 -6.57 0.51
C VAL A 45 -16.55 -6.53 2.00
N ILE A 46 -17.13 -5.59 2.74
CA ILE A 46 -16.90 -5.47 4.19
C ILE A 46 -17.37 -6.73 4.91
N ASP A 47 -18.57 -7.20 4.61
CA ASP A 47 -19.14 -8.41 5.22
C ASP A 47 -18.25 -9.63 4.95
N TYR A 48 -17.79 -9.79 3.71
CA TYR A 48 -16.86 -10.85 3.34
C TYR A 48 -15.53 -10.76 4.10
N ILE A 49 -14.94 -9.56 4.19
CA ILE A 49 -13.67 -9.35 4.91
C ILE A 49 -13.84 -9.63 6.41
N ALA A 50 -14.99 -9.28 6.98
CA ALA A 50 -15.30 -9.50 8.40
C ALA A 50 -15.37 -10.97 8.81
N GLU A 51 -15.57 -11.88 7.84
CA GLU A 51 -15.59 -13.34 8.04
C GLU A 51 -14.20 -13.99 7.87
N LEU A 52 -13.19 -13.25 7.38
CA LEU A 52 -11.84 -13.76 7.25
C LEU A 52 -11.15 -13.83 8.61
N ASP A 53 -10.21 -14.77 8.75
CA ASP A 53 -9.40 -14.91 9.94
C ASP A 53 -8.23 -13.90 9.90
N ASP A 54 -8.22 -12.95 10.85
CA ASP A 54 -7.21 -11.92 11.04
C ASP A 54 -6.79 -11.19 9.74
N PRO A 55 -7.74 -10.57 9.00
CA PRO A 55 -7.45 -9.91 7.73
C PRO A 55 -6.66 -8.62 7.91
N LEU A 56 -5.75 -8.33 6.96
CA LEU A 56 -5.00 -7.10 6.86
C LEU A 56 -5.28 -6.41 5.52
N LEU A 57 -5.85 -5.21 5.56
CA LEU A 57 -6.04 -4.37 4.39
C LEU A 57 -4.86 -3.42 4.24
N VAL A 58 -4.21 -3.45 3.09
CA VAL A 58 -3.11 -2.55 2.73
C VAL A 58 -3.52 -1.71 1.54
N PHE A 59 -3.59 -0.39 1.75
CA PHE A 59 -3.90 0.59 0.72
C PHE A 59 -2.62 1.32 0.34
N ASP A 60 -2.06 0.96 -0.82
CA ASP A 60 -0.84 1.58 -1.33
C ASP A 60 -1.17 2.79 -2.20
N GLU A 61 -0.29 3.80 -2.19
CA GLU A 61 -0.52 5.11 -2.80
C GLU A 61 -1.84 5.76 -2.33
N GLY A 62 -2.19 5.60 -1.06
CA GLY A 62 -3.44 6.07 -0.47
C GLY A 62 -3.67 7.58 -0.57
N ASP A 63 -2.61 8.37 -0.73
CA ASP A 63 -2.64 9.81 -0.97
C ASP A 63 -3.27 10.20 -2.32
N LYS A 64 -3.39 9.27 -3.27
CA LYS A 64 -4.10 9.47 -4.54
C LYS A 64 -5.62 9.43 -4.41
N LEU A 65 -6.14 8.87 -3.33
CA LEU A 65 -7.58 8.79 -3.12
C LEU A 65 -8.21 10.17 -2.90
N THR A 66 -9.36 10.40 -3.53
CA THR A 66 -10.15 11.61 -3.31
C THR A 66 -10.76 11.64 -1.90
N ASP A 67 -11.15 12.83 -1.40
CA ASP A 67 -11.83 12.97 -0.10
C ASP A 67 -13.07 12.08 0.02
N ASN A 68 -13.84 11.97 -1.07
CA ASN A 68 -15.02 11.12 -1.10
C ASN A 68 -14.70 9.63 -0.87
N LEU A 69 -13.52 9.18 -1.25
CA LEU A 69 -13.04 7.83 -0.99
C LEU A 69 -12.42 7.72 0.40
N LEU A 70 -11.69 8.73 0.85
CA LEU A 70 -11.20 8.76 2.23
C LEU A 70 -12.34 8.64 3.24
N TYR A 71 -13.49 9.27 2.99
CA TYR A 71 -14.68 9.09 3.84
C TYR A 71 -15.27 7.67 3.77
N TYR A 72 -15.04 6.93 2.71
CA TYR A 72 -15.39 5.51 2.65
C TYR A 72 -14.61 4.68 3.67
N PHE A 73 -13.36 5.10 3.99
CA PHE A 73 -12.58 4.45 5.04
C PHE A 73 -13.21 4.56 6.40
N ILE A 74 -13.90 5.65 6.70
CA ILE A 74 -14.65 5.79 7.94
C ILE A 74 -15.69 4.67 8.03
N THR A 75 -16.39 4.41 6.93
CA THR A 75 -17.36 3.31 6.84
C THR A 75 -16.68 1.95 7.03
N ILE A 76 -15.60 1.70 6.27
CA ILE A 76 -14.84 0.44 6.35
C ILE A 76 -14.32 0.22 7.78
N TYR A 77 -13.66 1.23 8.34
CA TYR A 77 -13.12 1.16 9.71
C TYR A 77 -14.22 0.84 10.73
N ASN A 78 -15.35 1.56 10.68
CA ASN A 78 -16.41 1.38 11.66
C ASN A 78 -17.00 -0.04 11.65
N HIS A 79 -17.06 -0.70 10.49
CA HIS A 79 -17.56 -2.08 10.37
C HIS A 79 -16.50 -3.14 10.68
N LEU A 80 -15.22 -2.85 10.39
CA LEU A 80 -14.12 -3.79 10.58
C LEU A 80 -13.31 -3.56 11.86
N LYS A 81 -13.70 -2.59 12.68
CA LYS A 81 -13.02 -2.28 13.96
C LYS A 81 -12.95 -3.52 14.84
N GLY A 82 -11.73 -3.90 15.24
CA GLY A 82 -11.47 -5.09 16.05
C GLY A 82 -11.54 -6.43 15.27
N LYS A 83 -11.77 -6.39 13.95
CA LYS A 83 -11.80 -7.57 13.08
C LYS A 83 -10.69 -7.58 12.05
N ALA A 84 -10.24 -6.41 11.59
CA ALA A 84 -9.22 -6.27 10.55
C ALA A 84 -8.18 -5.22 10.92
N GLY A 85 -6.93 -5.47 10.53
CA GLY A 85 -5.89 -4.45 10.46
C GLY A 85 -6.07 -3.59 9.20
N ILE A 86 -5.79 -2.28 9.29
CA ILE A 86 -5.82 -1.37 8.13
C ILE A 86 -4.53 -0.57 8.12
N VAL A 87 -3.83 -0.58 7.00
CA VAL A 87 -2.58 0.14 6.76
C VAL A 87 -2.71 0.98 5.50
N PHE A 88 -2.29 2.25 5.60
CA PHE A 88 -2.08 3.12 4.46
C PHE A 88 -0.59 3.28 4.20
N LEU A 89 -0.17 3.01 2.98
CA LEU A 89 1.13 3.39 2.46
C LEU A 89 0.93 4.63 1.58
N SER A 90 1.72 5.66 1.81
CA SER A 90 1.56 6.93 1.11
C SER A 90 2.84 7.75 1.14
N THR A 91 2.91 8.78 0.33
CA THR A 91 3.94 9.79 0.45
C THR A 91 3.63 10.75 1.62
N ASN A 92 4.60 11.59 1.98
CA ASN A 92 4.41 12.69 2.95
C ASN A 92 3.28 13.66 2.56
N TYR A 93 2.77 13.56 1.32
CA TYR A 93 1.62 14.35 0.90
C TYR A 93 0.36 14.04 1.71
N MET A 94 0.12 12.77 2.07
CA MET A 94 -1.03 12.39 2.89
C MET A 94 -0.98 13.08 4.26
N HIS A 95 0.18 13.09 4.92
CA HIS A 95 0.36 13.78 6.20
C HIS A 95 0.04 15.27 6.09
N ARG A 96 0.65 15.96 5.11
CA ARG A 96 0.40 17.39 4.87
C ARG A 96 -1.05 17.69 4.52
N ARG A 97 -1.71 16.79 3.77
CA ARG A 97 -3.13 16.90 3.42
C ARG A 97 -4.01 16.78 4.67
N MET A 98 -3.72 15.81 5.55
CA MET A 98 -4.43 15.66 6.82
C MET A 98 -4.28 16.90 7.70
N GLU A 99 -3.07 17.39 7.92
CA GLU A 99 -2.82 18.62 8.69
C GLU A 99 -3.56 19.84 8.12
N LYS A 100 -3.53 20.01 6.78
CA LYS A 100 -4.24 21.10 6.12
C LYS A 100 -5.76 20.98 6.28
N GLY A 101 -6.31 19.77 6.16
CA GLY A 101 -7.74 19.50 6.33
C GLY A 101 -8.22 19.81 7.73
N LEU A 102 -7.47 19.38 8.75
CA LEU A 102 -7.74 19.66 10.17
C LEU A 102 -7.67 21.15 10.46
N ARG A 103 -6.59 21.82 10.07
CA ARG A 103 -6.40 23.26 10.29
C ARG A 103 -7.50 24.11 9.67
N ASN A 104 -8.00 23.70 8.50
CA ASN A 104 -9.05 24.42 7.79
C ASN A 104 -10.47 23.96 8.17
N GLY A 105 -10.63 23.02 9.09
CA GLY A 105 -11.93 22.49 9.51
C GLY A 105 -12.68 21.76 8.37
N TRP A 106 -11.95 21.09 7.47
CA TRP A 106 -12.59 20.36 6.38
C TRP A 106 -13.40 19.19 6.93
N LYS A 107 -14.63 19.06 6.42
CA LYS A 107 -15.56 18.03 6.89
C LYS A 107 -14.93 16.64 6.85
N GLY A 108 -15.03 15.92 7.96
CA GLY A 108 -14.62 14.52 8.09
C GLY A 108 -13.14 14.28 8.34
N TYR A 109 -12.29 15.32 8.33
CA TYR A 109 -10.86 15.16 8.61
C TYR A 109 -10.57 14.84 10.08
N ASP A 110 -11.31 15.44 11.02
CA ASP A 110 -11.25 15.07 12.46
C ASP A 110 -11.58 13.59 12.66
N GLU A 111 -12.59 13.12 11.92
CA GLU A 111 -13.02 11.74 12.00
C GLU A 111 -12.02 10.78 11.38
N LEU A 112 -11.40 11.14 10.25
CA LEU A 112 -10.31 10.38 9.62
C LEU A 112 -9.10 10.30 10.55
N GLU A 113 -8.65 11.42 11.12
CA GLU A 113 -7.53 11.45 12.06
C GLU A 113 -7.77 10.54 13.27
N SER A 114 -8.98 10.58 13.82
CA SER A 114 -9.35 9.73 14.96
C SER A 114 -9.27 8.23 14.64
N ARG A 115 -9.43 7.83 13.39
CA ARG A 115 -9.46 6.42 12.95
C ARG A 115 -8.13 5.92 12.41
N ILE A 116 -7.45 6.74 11.61
CA ILE A 116 -6.11 6.42 11.12
C ILE A 116 -5.09 6.49 12.28
N GLY A 117 -5.42 7.28 13.30
CA GLY A 117 -4.51 7.58 14.40
C GLY A 117 -3.63 8.78 14.09
N ARG A 118 -3.01 9.31 15.14
CA ARG A 118 -2.16 10.51 15.07
C ARG A 118 -0.69 10.18 14.77
N ARG A 119 -0.38 8.92 14.50
CA ARG A 119 0.99 8.47 14.26
C ARG A 119 1.18 8.13 12.79
N PHE A 120 2.06 8.88 12.16
CA PHE A 120 2.62 8.56 10.87
C PHE A 120 3.99 7.93 11.12
N TYR A 121 4.23 6.79 10.51
CA TYR A 121 5.52 6.13 10.55
C TYR A 121 6.23 6.46 9.25
N GLU A 122 7.32 7.21 9.35
CA GLU A 122 8.18 7.48 8.21
C GLU A 122 9.13 6.29 8.03
N ALA A 123 9.18 5.75 6.81
CA ALA A 123 10.16 4.74 6.48
C ALA A 123 11.54 5.38 6.39
N GLU A 124 12.54 4.75 6.99
CA GLU A 124 13.93 5.19 6.87
C GLU A 124 14.38 5.14 5.41
N GLU A 125 15.28 6.05 5.04
CA GLU A 125 15.87 6.06 3.70
C GLU A 125 16.71 4.78 3.50
N PRO A 126 16.66 4.17 2.29
CA PRO A 126 17.44 2.99 2.00
C PRO A 126 18.94 3.25 2.13
N THR A 127 19.66 2.25 2.61
CA THR A 127 21.10 2.29 2.83
C THR A 127 21.85 1.32 1.92
N ALA A 128 23.18 1.41 1.92
CA ALA A 128 24.04 0.43 1.24
C ALA A 128 23.81 -1.01 1.72
N ASN A 129 23.50 -1.19 3.02
CA ASN A 129 23.21 -2.49 3.60
C ASN A 129 21.88 -3.07 3.08
N ASP A 130 20.88 -2.22 2.88
CA ASP A 130 19.60 -2.65 2.33
C ASP A 130 19.76 -3.10 0.87
N VAL A 131 20.51 -2.34 0.07
CA VAL A 131 20.82 -2.73 -1.32
C VAL A 131 21.58 -4.06 -1.35
N TYR A 132 22.54 -4.26 -0.45
CA TYR A 132 23.26 -5.52 -0.32
C TYR A 132 22.29 -6.68 0.01
N ALA A 133 21.42 -6.48 1.00
CA ALA A 133 20.45 -7.49 1.42
C ALA A 133 19.46 -7.84 0.29
N ILE A 134 18.97 -6.83 -0.44
CA ILE A 134 18.08 -7.00 -1.61
C ILE A 134 18.78 -7.81 -2.71
N CYS A 135 20.05 -7.52 -3.03
CA CYS A 135 20.82 -8.29 -3.99
C CYS A 135 20.92 -9.77 -3.58
N LYS A 136 21.24 -10.04 -2.31
CA LYS A 136 21.32 -11.41 -1.77
C LYS A 136 19.97 -12.12 -1.83
N ALA A 137 18.88 -11.47 -1.44
CA ALA A 137 17.53 -12.01 -1.48
C ALA A 137 17.09 -12.37 -2.90
N ASN A 138 17.61 -11.66 -3.92
CA ASN A 138 17.38 -11.95 -5.34
C ASN A 138 18.39 -12.97 -5.92
N GLY A 139 19.17 -13.66 -5.10
CA GLY A 139 20.06 -14.75 -5.53
C GLY A 139 21.40 -14.29 -6.13
N ILE A 140 21.74 -13.00 -6.04
CA ILE A 140 23.05 -12.51 -6.49
C ILE A 140 24.07 -12.83 -5.40
N SER A 141 25.03 -13.73 -5.70
CA SER A 141 26.08 -14.15 -4.76
C SER A 141 27.44 -13.49 -5.04
N ASP A 142 27.68 -13.05 -6.28
CA ASP A 142 28.94 -12.44 -6.69
C ASP A 142 29.13 -11.07 -6.03
N GLN A 143 30.15 -10.99 -5.18
CA GLN A 143 30.47 -9.79 -4.39
C GLN A 143 30.85 -8.59 -5.29
N LYS A 144 31.50 -8.81 -6.45
CA LYS A 144 31.87 -7.73 -7.37
C LYS A 144 30.63 -7.12 -8.02
N VAL A 145 29.66 -7.96 -8.39
CA VAL A 145 28.39 -7.54 -8.95
C VAL A 145 27.60 -6.74 -7.91
N ILE A 146 27.49 -7.24 -6.67
CA ILE A 146 26.80 -6.54 -5.58
C ILE A 146 27.44 -5.18 -5.32
N SER A 147 28.77 -5.12 -5.19
CA SER A 147 29.50 -3.87 -4.96
C SER A 147 29.28 -2.86 -6.09
N GLY A 148 29.20 -3.35 -7.34
CA GLY A 148 28.85 -2.51 -8.50
C GLY A 148 27.45 -1.92 -8.41
N ILE A 149 26.46 -2.72 -7.97
CA ILE A 149 25.07 -2.25 -7.79
C ILE A 149 25.00 -1.24 -6.63
N VAL A 150 25.64 -1.51 -5.51
CA VAL A 150 25.68 -0.60 -4.34
C VAL A 150 26.34 0.72 -4.73
N LYS A 151 27.47 0.70 -5.45
CA LYS A 151 28.14 1.91 -5.93
C LYS A 151 27.28 2.72 -6.89
N ASP A 152 26.53 2.07 -7.79
CA ASP A 152 25.61 2.76 -8.68
C ASP A 152 24.43 3.35 -7.92
N ALA A 153 23.89 2.65 -6.94
CA ALA A 153 22.79 3.10 -6.10
C ALA A 153 23.18 4.32 -5.24
N SER A 154 24.39 4.34 -4.69
CA SER A 154 24.88 5.46 -3.87
C SER A 154 24.97 6.79 -4.63
N GLN A 155 24.99 6.77 -5.96
CA GLN A 155 24.94 7.98 -6.79
C GLN A 155 23.52 8.55 -6.98
N CYS A 156 22.50 7.87 -6.46
CA CYS A 156 21.09 8.19 -6.63
C CYS A 156 20.31 7.93 -5.33
N ASP A 157 20.90 8.30 -4.20
CA ASP A 157 20.29 8.20 -2.86
C ASP A 157 19.65 6.82 -2.58
N PHE A 158 20.31 5.76 -3.10
CA PHE A 158 19.88 4.37 -2.99
C PHE A 158 18.46 4.09 -3.52
N ASP A 159 18.02 4.80 -4.59
CA ASP A 159 16.72 4.56 -5.23
C ASP A 159 16.49 3.08 -5.53
N LEU A 160 15.57 2.46 -4.79
CA LEU A 160 15.29 1.03 -4.90
C LEU A 160 14.73 0.61 -6.25
N ARG A 161 14.03 1.49 -6.98
CA ARG A 161 13.57 1.22 -8.35
C ARG A 161 14.76 1.11 -9.31
N ARG A 162 15.81 1.88 -9.07
CA ARG A 162 17.06 1.76 -9.83
C ARG A 162 17.79 0.47 -9.48
N VAL A 163 17.86 0.12 -8.21
CA VAL A 163 18.44 -1.15 -7.73
C VAL A 163 17.72 -2.35 -8.38
N GLU A 164 16.39 -2.37 -8.37
CA GLU A 164 15.59 -3.42 -9.01
C GLU A 164 15.90 -3.58 -10.50
N ARG A 165 15.98 -2.44 -11.23
CA ARG A 165 16.35 -2.45 -12.66
C ARG A 165 17.73 -3.04 -12.90
N LYS A 166 18.71 -2.72 -12.04
CA LYS A 166 20.07 -3.28 -12.13
C LYS A 166 20.10 -4.77 -11.83
N ILE A 167 19.40 -5.22 -10.80
CA ILE A 167 19.26 -6.64 -10.47
C ILE A 167 18.66 -7.41 -11.65
N LYS A 168 17.53 -6.93 -12.19
CA LYS A 168 16.91 -7.53 -13.38
C LYS A 168 17.85 -7.60 -14.58
N ALA A 169 18.68 -6.57 -14.79
CA ALA A 169 19.66 -6.55 -15.88
C ALA A 169 20.78 -7.59 -15.66
N VAL A 170 21.24 -7.79 -14.44
CA VAL A 170 22.22 -8.83 -14.09
C VAL A 170 21.63 -10.23 -14.32
N MET A 171 20.42 -10.48 -13.79
CA MET A 171 19.76 -11.77 -13.91
C MET A 171 19.50 -12.17 -15.37
N ARG A 172 19.18 -11.21 -16.25
CA ARG A 172 19.02 -11.48 -17.70
C ARG A 172 20.34 -11.87 -18.40
N LYS A 173 21.49 -11.39 -17.90
CA LYS A 173 22.81 -11.70 -18.45
C LYS A 173 23.37 -13.03 -17.95
N THR A 174 22.86 -13.51 -16.83
CA THR A 174 23.26 -14.79 -16.23
C THR A 174 22.02 -15.68 -16.15
N PRO A 175 21.66 -16.39 -17.24
CA PRO A 175 20.53 -17.33 -17.16
C PRO A 175 20.84 -18.36 -16.11
N ILE A 176 19.94 -18.47 -15.13
CA ILE A 176 20.00 -19.51 -14.09
C ILE A 176 19.94 -20.86 -14.84
N LYS A 177 21.04 -21.67 -14.71
CA LYS A 177 21.06 -23.05 -15.17
C LYS A 177 20.18 -23.91 -14.29
#